data_d667282ca3e2d5fa4da10fe350825b1c
#
_entry.id   d667282ca3e2d5fa4da10fe350825b1c
#
_cell.length_a   1.000
_cell.length_b   1.000
_cell.length_c   1.000
_cell.angle_alpha   90.00
_cell.angle_beta   90.00
_cell.angle_gamma   90.00
#
_symmetry.space_group_name_H-M   'P 1'
#
loop_
_entity.id
_entity.type
_entity.pdbx_description
1 polymer ?
#
loop_
_entity_poly.entity_id
_entity_poly.type
_entity_poly.pdbx_seq_one_letter_code
_entity_poly.pdbx_strand_id
1 'polypeptide(L)'
;VIGHRHKKVQKAVHKALKNGYSFGASTENEIKLAKIVCDAFPGMDKVRFVNSGTEAVLSGIRLARAFTGKDKIIKFSGFREIMIPTNMLIRLLRFLNFLR
;
A
#
# COMPACT_ATOMS: atom_id res chain seq x y z
N VAL A 1 -16.33 -8.18 -8.38
CA VAL A 1 -14.99 -8.39 -8.97
C VAL A 1 -15.14 -8.74 -10.44
N ILE A 2 -14.38 -8.08 -11.33
CA ILE A 2 -14.53 -8.16 -12.79
C ILE A 2 -13.82 -9.37 -13.43
N GLY A 3 -13.14 -10.22 -12.64
CA GLY A 3 -12.41 -11.40 -13.10
C GLY A 3 -11.07 -11.07 -13.78
N HIS A 4 -10.36 -12.12 -14.20
CA HIS A 4 -8.99 -12.03 -14.70
C HIS A 4 -8.87 -11.58 -16.18
N ARG A 5 -9.96 -11.60 -16.94
CA ARG A 5 -9.95 -11.30 -18.39
C ARG A 5 -11.13 -10.43 -18.82
N HIS A 6 -11.30 -9.29 -18.18
CA HIS A 6 -12.36 -8.36 -18.56
C HIS A 6 -12.01 -7.65 -19.88
N LYS A 7 -12.85 -7.75 -20.91
CA LYS A 7 -12.58 -7.25 -22.28
C LYS A 7 -12.22 -5.76 -22.35
N LYS A 8 -12.93 -4.90 -21.60
CA LYS A 8 -12.63 -3.46 -21.57
C LYS A 8 -11.27 -3.16 -20.96
N VAL A 9 -10.89 -3.87 -19.87
CA VAL A 9 -9.58 -3.73 -19.23
C VAL A 9 -8.48 -4.19 -20.18
N GLN A 10 -8.63 -5.35 -20.80
CA GLN A 10 -7.68 -5.86 -21.78
C GLN A 10 -7.42 -4.84 -22.93
N LYS A 11 -8.50 -4.26 -23.49
CA LYS A 11 -8.39 -3.23 -24.53
C LYS A 11 -7.63 -1.98 -24.05
N ALA A 12 -7.90 -1.54 -22.82
CA ALA A 12 -7.21 -0.39 -22.23
C ALA A 12 -5.72 -0.67 -22.00
N VAL A 13 -5.37 -1.86 -21.51
CA VAL A 13 -3.98 -2.30 -21.34
C VAL A 13 -3.24 -2.33 -22.68
N HIS A 14 -3.83 -2.94 -23.72
CA HIS A 14 -3.20 -2.94 -25.06
C HIS A 14 -2.98 -1.54 -25.62
N LYS A 15 -3.89 -0.60 -25.35
CA LYS A 15 -3.70 0.81 -25.73
C LYS A 15 -2.56 1.46 -24.96
N ALA A 16 -2.50 1.22 -23.65
CA ALA A 16 -1.46 1.81 -22.77
C ALA A 16 -0.05 1.29 -23.11
N LEU A 17 0.07 0.00 -23.45
CA LEU A 17 1.36 -0.63 -23.82
C LEU A 17 2.03 0.02 -25.04
N LYS A 18 1.28 0.67 -25.92
CA LYS A 18 1.84 1.41 -27.07
C LYS A 18 2.72 2.59 -26.64
N ASN A 19 2.50 3.11 -25.41
CA ASN A 19 3.27 4.22 -24.85
C ASN A 19 4.42 3.74 -23.94
N GLY A 20 4.67 2.42 -23.88
CA GLY A 20 5.65 1.80 -23.00
C GLY A 20 5.03 1.17 -21.75
N TYR A 21 5.82 0.43 -20.98
CA TYR A 21 5.37 -0.33 -19.81
C TYR A 21 6.38 -0.36 -18.65
N SER A 22 7.48 0.36 -18.77
CA SER A 22 8.47 0.49 -17.70
C SER A 22 9.04 1.91 -17.72
N PHE A 23 8.89 2.63 -16.61
CA PHE A 23 9.25 4.03 -16.52
C PHE A 23 10.04 4.27 -15.23
N GLY A 24 11.11 5.05 -15.31
CA GLY A 24 11.93 5.47 -14.17
C GLY A 24 11.36 6.65 -13.39
N ALA A 25 10.22 7.21 -13.82
CA ALA A 25 9.54 8.33 -13.19
C ALA A 25 8.03 8.12 -13.21
N SER A 26 7.30 8.86 -12.39
CA SER A 26 5.83 8.80 -12.34
C SER A 26 5.21 9.19 -13.68
N THR A 27 4.23 8.43 -14.12
CA THR A 27 3.52 8.65 -15.38
C THR A 27 2.21 9.40 -15.16
N GLU A 28 1.67 9.97 -16.23
CA GLU A 28 0.36 10.61 -16.20
C GLU A 28 -0.76 9.67 -15.75
N ASN A 29 -0.69 8.38 -16.14
CA ASN A 29 -1.67 7.38 -15.73
C ASN A 29 -1.58 7.08 -14.23
N GLU A 30 -0.37 7.07 -13.66
CA GLU A 30 -0.17 6.91 -12.22
C GLU A 30 -0.76 8.09 -11.45
N ILE A 31 -0.54 9.32 -11.92
CA ILE A 31 -1.12 10.52 -11.31
C ILE A 31 -2.65 10.50 -11.36
N LYS A 32 -3.24 10.12 -12.50
CA LYS A 32 -4.70 9.96 -12.64
C LYS A 32 -5.25 8.91 -11.68
N LEU A 33 -4.57 7.77 -11.53
CA LEU A 33 -4.96 6.71 -10.60
C LEU A 33 -4.85 7.19 -9.16
N ALA A 34 -3.76 7.89 -8.80
CA ALA A 34 -3.56 8.47 -7.48
C ALA A 34 -4.72 9.39 -7.10
N LYS A 35 -5.13 10.25 -8.01
CA LYS A 35 -6.27 11.14 -7.80
C LYS A 35 -7.57 10.37 -7.55
N ILE A 36 -7.88 9.35 -8.36
CA ILE A 36 -9.08 8.52 -8.18
C ILE A 36 -9.08 7.84 -6.81
N VAL A 37 -7.92 7.34 -6.35
CA VAL A 37 -7.80 6.69 -5.04
C VAL A 37 -8.00 7.70 -3.91
N CYS A 38 -7.36 8.86 -3.97
CA CYS A 38 -7.54 9.91 -2.96
C CYS A 38 -9.00 10.40 -2.91
N ASP A 39 -9.63 10.62 -4.05
CA ASP A 39 -11.04 11.05 -4.13
C ASP A 39 -12.01 9.98 -3.55
N ALA A 40 -11.67 8.69 -3.65
CA ALA A 40 -12.50 7.58 -3.15
C ALA A 40 -12.39 7.35 -1.64
N PHE A 41 -11.33 7.83 -0.99
CA PHE A 41 -11.10 7.63 0.44
C PHE A 41 -10.99 8.98 1.17
N PRO A 42 -12.05 9.44 1.84
CA PRO A 42 -12.02 10.69 2.59
C PRO A 42 -10.88 10.75 3.61
N GLY A 43 -10.14 11.86 3.62
CA GLY A 43 -8.98 12.04 4.50
C GLY A 43 -7.67 11.47 3.98
N MET A 44 -7.64 10.96 2.75
CA MET A 44 -6.42 10.51 2.09
C MET A 44 -5.89 11.59 1.13
N ASP A 45 -4.84 12.29 1.52
CA ASP A 45 -4.23 13.36 0.70
C ASP A 45 -3.13 12.84 -0.24
N LYS A 46 -2.54 11.70 0.08
CA LYS A 46 -1.40 11.12 -0.65
C LYS A 46 -1.52 9.62 -0.75
N VAL A 47 -1.06 9.08 -1.87
CA VAL A 47 -0.99 7.63 -2.11
C VAL A 47 0.38 7.27 -2.69
N ARG A 48 0.89 6.11 -2.31
CA ARG A 48 2.08 5.50 -2.88
C ARG A 48 1.71 4.14 -3.46
N PHE A 49 1.99 3.95 -4.73
CA PHE A 49 1.83 2.65 -5.36
C PHE A 49 3.09 1.79 -5.17
N VAL A 50 2.90 0.50 -4.99
CA VAL A 50 3.93 -0.51 -4.85
C VAL A 50 3.49 -1.78 -5.58
N ASN A 51 4.41 -2.71 -5.82
CA ASN A 51 4.13 -3.88 -6.65
C ASN A 51 3.51 -5.06 -5.89
N SER A 52 3.57 -5.06 -4.55
CA SER A 52 3.08 -6.16 -3.73
C SER A 52 2.50 -5.71 -2.40
N GLY A 53 1.67 -6.55 -1.80
CA GLY A 53 1.15 -6.34 -0.46
C GLY A 53 2.24 -6.26 0.60
N THR A 54 3.30 -7.06 0.46
CA THR A 54 4.47 -7.03 1.36
C THR A 54 5.17 -5.67 1.35
N GLU A 55 5.38 -5.09 0.17
CA GLU A 55 5.95 -3.74 0.03
C GLU A 55 5.03 -2.66 0.61
N ALA A 56 3.72 -2.78 0.41
CA ALA A 56 2.74 -1.88 0.98
C ALA A 56 2.80 -1.90 2.52
N VAL A 57 2.79 -3.08 3.11
CA VAL A 57 2.88 -3.25 4.57
C VAL A 57 4.21 -2.73 5.10
N LEU A 58 5.34 -3.05 4.45
CA LEU A 58 6.64 -2.54 4.85
C LEU A 58 6.70 -1.01 4.83
N SER A 59 6.14 -0.41 3.79
CA SER A 59 6.06 1.05 3.67
C SER A 59 5.16 1.65 4.75
N GLY A 60 4.01 1.03 5.02
CA GLY A 60 3.10 1.45 6.09
C GLY A 60 3.74 1.38 7.48
N ILE A 61 4.49 0.31 7.76
CA ILE A 61 5.23 0.16 9.02
C ILE A 61 6.28 1.27 9.18
N ARG A 62 7.04 1.55 8.13
CA ARG A 62 8.04 2.63 8.15
C ARG A 62 7.39 3.99 8.40
N LEU A 63 6.29 4.25 7.72
CA LEU A 63 5.53 5.49 7.91
C LEU A 63 4.98 5.62 9.34
N ALA A 64 4.38 4.56 9.87
CA ALA A 64 3.85 4.55 11.23
C ALA A 64 4.94 4.80 12.28
N ARG A 65 6.11 4.18 12.12
CA ARG A 65 7.27 4.41 13.00
C ARG A 65 7.78 5.84 12.91
N ALA A 66 7.94 6.37 11.70
CA ALA A 66 8.40 7.74 11.47
C ALA A 66 7.43 8.76 12.08
N PHE A 67 6.12 8.55 11.91
CA PHE A 67 5.08 9.44 12.41
C PHE A 67 4.95 9.40 13.95
N THR A 68 5.04 8.21 14.54
CA THR A 68 4.81 8.01 15.99
C THR A 68 6.08 8.07 16.84
N GLY A 69 7.26 7.97 16.24
CA GLY A 69 8.53 7.79 16.94
C GLY A 69 8.64 6.47 17.70
N LYS A 70 7.77 5.47 17.41
CA LYS A 70 7.70 4.18 18.13
C LYS A 70 8.19 3.04 17.25
N ASP A 71 9.04 2.17 17.81
CA ASP A 71 9.62 1.04 17.09
C ASP A 71 8.76 -0.24 17.12
N LYS A 72 7.94 -0.40 18.17
CA LYS A 72 7.21 -1.64 18.43
C LYS A 72 5.88 -1.66 17.67
N ILE A 73 5.57 -2.82 17.08
CA ILE A 73 4.33 -3.10 16.35
C ILE A 73 3.68 -4.33 16.94
N ILE A 74 2.35 -4.34 17.02
CA ILE A 74 1.54 -5.48 17.42
C ILE A 74 1.09 -6.20 16.15
N LYS A 75 1.27 -7.51 16.11
CA LYS A 75 0.81 -8.39 15.04
C LYS A 75 0.01 -9.54 15.63
N PHE A 76 -1.15 -9.84 15.05
CA PHE A 76 -1.89 -11.05 15.39
C PHE A 76 -1.25 -12.28 14.76
N SER A 77 -1.17 -13.39 15.52
CA SER A 77 -0.66 -14.66 14.97
C SER A 77 -1.63 -15.18 13.90
N GLY A 78 -1.09 -15.72 12.80
CA GLY A 78 -1.88 -16.18 11.66
C GLY A 78 -1.80 -15.30 10.42
N PHE A 79 -1.35 -14.06 10.50
CA PHE A 79 -0.99 -13.28 9.32
C PHE A 79 0.33 -13.76 8.72
N ARG A 80 0.25 -14.54 7.64
CA ARG A 80 1.42 -15.20 7.02
C ARG A 80 2.38 -14.25 6.28
N GLU A 81 1.93 -13.07 5.88
CA GLU A 81 2.59 -12.33 4.80
C GLU A 81 3.42 -11.12 5.21
N ILE A 82 3.67 -10.92 6.48
CA ILE A 82 4.57 -9.84 6.89
C ILE A 82 5.90 -10.45 7.29
N MET A 83 6.89 -10.39 6.42
CA MET A 83 8.30 -10.57 6.80
C MET A 83 8.74 -9.40 7.68
N ILE A 84 8.29 -9.42 8.91
CA ILE A 84 8.82 -8.54 9.96
C ILE A 84 10.01 -9.30 10.56
N PRO A 85 11.19 -8.69 10.66
CA PRO A 85 12.31 -9.32 11.34
C PRO A 85 11.89 -9.84 12.72
N THR A 86 12.27 -11.06 13.04
CA THR A 86 11.83 -11.84 14.21
C THR A 86 12.09 -11.19 15.57
N ASN A 87 12.83 -10.09 15.61
CA ASN A 87 13.26 -9.38 16.83
C ASN A 87 12.23 -8.35 17.33
N MET A 88 11.08 -8.26 16.69
CA MET A 88 10.07 -7.28 17.05
C MET A 88 9.12 -7.83 18.11
N LEU A 89 9.43 -7.59 19.37
CA LEU A 89 8.62 -8.00 20.51
C LEU A 89 7.29 -7.23 20.52
N ILE A 90 6.18 -7.95 20.39
CA ILE A 90 4.83 -7.42 20.37
C ILE A 90 4.32 -7.31 21.82
N ARG A 91 3.97 -6.09 22.27
CA ARG A 91 3.29 -5.87 23.56
C ARG A 91 1.92 -5.24 23.36
N LEU A 92 0.87 -5.99 23.68
CA LEU A 92 -0.55 -5.60 23.55
C LEU A 92 -0.92 -4.38 24.40
N LEU A 93 -0.31 -4.20 25.58
CA LEU A 93 -0.67 -3.20 26.59
C LEU A 93 -0.44 -1.72 26.18
N ARG A 94 0.31 -1.44 25.11
CA ARG A 94 0.52 -0.04 24.66
C ARG A 94 -0.44 0.42 23.58
N PHE A 95 -1.19 -0.49 22.98
CA PHE A 95 -2.20 -0.15 21.97
C PHE A 95 -3.40 0.58 22.58
N LEU A 96 -3.79 0.21 23.80
CA LEU A 96 -4.92 0.85 24.53
C LEU A 96 -4.63 2.30 24.93
N ASN A 97 -3.36 2.70 25.05
CA ASN A 97 -2.98 4.09 25.32
C ASN A 97 -2.85 4.96 24.06
N PHE A 98 -2.96 4.38 22.89
CA PHE A 98 -2.94 5.10 21.60
C PHE A 98 -4.34 5.56 21.15
N LEU A 99 -5.39 4.93 21.70
CA LEU A 99 -6.80 5.23 21.41
C LEU A 99 -7.46 6.17 22.43
N ARG A 100 -6.67 6.83 23.30
CA ARG A 100 -7.15 7.86 24.23
C ARG A 100 -6.63 9.24 23.84
#